data_26157c4dc21c29e404cc267b6f29e5d8
#
_entry.id   26157c4dc21c29e404cc267b6f29e5d8
#
_cell.length_a   1.000
_cell.length_b   1.000
_cell.length_c   1.000
_cell.angle_alpha   90.00
_cell.angle_beta   90.00
_cell.angle_gamma   90.00
#
_symmetry.space_group_name_H-M   'P 1'
#
loop_
_entity.id
_entity.type
_entity.pdbx_description
1 polymer ?
#
loop_
_entity_poly.entity_id
_entity_poly.type
_entity_poly.pdbx_seq_one_letter_code
_entity_poly.pdbx_strand_id
1 'polypeptide(L)'
;MIKLIPGKKGTGKTKILIDAIHEAEKNSKGNVVAIQIGSSLNIDIYHKIRLVNIEDFKIDSYDAFYGFIAGMLASDYDCTDIFVDGILRIVGRDYDCVAKMFEKISAITGNACITFTISADKETLPESMKAYF
;
A
#
# COMPACT_ATOMS: atom_id res chain seq x y z
N MET A 1 9.37 5.86 -2.73
CA MET A 1 9.87 4.48 -2.76
C MET A 1 8.72 3.50 -2.53
N ILE A 2 8.69 2.43 -3.27
CA ILE A 2 7.71 1.36 -3.09
C ILE A 2 8.38 0.15 -2.46
N LYS A 3 7.70 -0.47 -1.50
CA LYS A 3 8.07 -1.74 -0.89
C LYS A 3 6.94 -2.74 -1.04
N LEU A 4 7.26 -3.99 -1.36
CA LEU A 4 6.29 -5.07 -1.45
C LEU A 4 6.58 -6.12 -0.38
N ILE A 5 5.52 -6.61 0.26
CA ILE A 5 5.55 -7.75 1.17
C ILE A 5 4.80 -8.89 0.46
N PRO A 6 5.50 -9.78 -0.25
CA PRO A 6 4.86 -10.87 -0.97
C PRO A 6 4.65 -12.09 -0.09
N GLY A 7 3.82 -13.00 -0.55
CA GLY A 7 3.58 -14.27 0.11
C GLY A 7 2.18 -14.77 -0.21
N LYS A 8 1.97 -16.08 -0.12
CA LYS A 8 0.64 -16.67 -0.29
C LYS A 8 -0.28 -16.25 0.84
N LYS A 9 -1.58 -16.40 0.64
CA LYS A 9 -2.57 -16.17 1.69
C LYS A 9 -2.21 -17.00 2.91
N GLY A 10 -2.29 -16.38 4.11
CA GLY A 10 -2.01 -17.08 5.36
C GLY A 10 -0.54 -17.11 5.78
N THR A 11 0.35 -16.37 5.11
CA THR A 11 1.79 -16.34 5.43
C THR A 11 2.19 -15.25 6.42
N GLY A 12 1.22 -14.51 6.98
CA GLY A 12 1.50 -13.49 7.98
C GLY A 12 1.86 -12.11 7.42
N LYS A 13 1.55 -11.84 6.16
CA LYS A 13 1.84 -10.53 5.53
C LYS A 13 1.17 -9.37 6.25
N THR A 14 -0.08 -9.54 6.64
CA THR A 14 -0.84 -8.48 7.33
C THR A 14 -0.20 -8.13 8.66
N LYS A 15 0.29 -9.13 9.41
CA LYS A 15 0.99 -8.87 10.67
C LYS A 15 2.29 -8.09 10.44
N ILE A 16 3.04 -8.43 9.41
CA ILE A 16 4.26 -7.69 9.05
C ILE A 16 3.91 -6.23 8.72
N LEU A 17 2.84 -6.02 7.98
CA LEU A 17 2.38 -4.68 7.65
C LEU A 17 1.96 -3.91 8.89
N ILE A 18 1.21 -4.52 9.79
CA ILE A 18 0.79 -3.89 11.04
C ILE A 18 1.99 -3.49 11.90
N ASP A 19 2.99 -4.35 12.00
CA ASP A 19 4.21 -4.02 12.73
C ASP A 19 4.93 -2.82 12.09
N ALA A 20 4.96 -2.75 10.77
CA ALA A 20 5.53 -1.62 10.05
C ALA A 20 4.74 -0.33 10.26
N ILE A 21 3.41 -0.42 10.33
CA ILE A 21 2.55 0.72 10.64
C ILE A 21 2.85 1.27 12.03
N HIS A 22 2.96 0.40 13.04
CA HIS A 22 3.26 0.82 14.40
C HIS A 22 4.65 1.45 14.50
N GLU A 23 5.61 0.93 13.76
CA GLU A 23 6.96 1.50 13.71
C GLU A 23 6.94 2.90 13.09
N ALA A 24 6.22 3.07 11.98
CA ALA A 24 6.08 4.37 11.33
C ALA A 24 5.35 5.37 12.24
N GLU A 25 4.33 4.91 12.98
CA GLU A 25 3.61 5.75 13.93
C GLU A 25 4.55 6.35 14.97
N LYS A 26 5.50 5.55 15.46
CA LYS A 26 6.47 6.02 16.45
C LYS A 26 7.52 6.97 15.88
N ASN A 27 8.00 6.67 14.66
CA ASN A 27 9.22 7.27 14.13
C ASN A 27 8.99 8.32 13.06
N SER A 28 7.82 8.32 12.40
CA SER A 28 7.54 9.30 11.36
C SER A 28 7.36 10.69 11.95
N LYS A 29 7.92 11.67 11.27
CA LYS A 29 7.72 13.08 11.60
C LYS A 29 6.56 13.70 10.84
N GLY A 30 5.94 12.94 9.96
CA GLY A 30 4.83 13.40 9.14
C GLY A 30 3.60 12.53 9.32
N ASN A 31 2.71 12.58 8.34
CA ASN A 31 1.45 11.87 8.37
C ASN A 31 1.61 10.44 7.82
N VAL A 32 0.95 9.50 8.48
CA VAL A 32 0.94 8.08 8.11
C VAL A 32 -0.49 7.69 7.74
N VAL A 33 -0.65 7.02 6.60
CA VAL A 33 -1.95 6.55 6.11
C VAL A 33 -1.90 5.04 5.96
N ALA A 34 -2.94 4.37 6.43
CA ALA A 34 -3.13 2.92 6.24
C ALA A 34 -4.41 2.68 5.47
N ILE A 35 -4.32 1.92 4.38
CA ILE A 35 -5.44 1.60 3.50
C ILE A 35 -5.76 0.13 3.64
N GLN A 36 -7.03 -0.17 3.93
CA GLN A 36 -7.52 -1.53 4.11
C GLN A 36 -8.78 -1.78 3.30
N ILE A 37 -9.15 -3.06 3.18
CA ILE A 37 -10.45 -3.47 2.66
C ILE A 37 -11.28 -3.93 3.85
N GLY A 38 -12.43 -3.29 4.07
CA GLY A 38 -13.25 -3.55 5.24
C GLY A 38 -12.47 -3.28 6.53
N SER A 39 -12.27 -4.32 7.34
CA SER A 39 -11.51 -4.25 8.58
C SER A 39 -10.27 -5.17 8.54
N SER A 40 -9.66 -5.35 7.36
CA SER A 40 -8.58 -6.32 7.16
C SER A 40 -7.39 -6.11 8.08
N LEU A 41 -7.06 -4.87 8.40
CA LEU A 41 -5.96 -4.56 9.31
C LEU A 41 -6.32 -4.75 10.77
N ASN A 42 -7.59 -4.52 11.13
CA ASN A 42 -8.10 -4.70 12.49
C ASN A 42 -7.14 -4.14 13.56
N ILE A 43 -6.68 -2.92 13.35
CA ILE A 43 -5.73 -2.26 14.27
C ILE A 43 -6.43 -1.16 15.06
N ASP A 44 -5.92 -0.92 16.27
CA ASP A 44 -6.31 0.25 17.05
C ASP A 44 -5.74 1.50 16.40
N ILE A 45 -6.59 2.48 16.17
CA ILE A 45 -6.20 3.73 15.54
C ILE A 45 -5.71 4.69 16.59
N TYR A 46 -4.47 5.14 16.45
CA TYR A 46 -3.93 6.22 17.26
C TYR A 46 -3.97 7.53 16.45
N HIS A 47 -3.79 8.66 17.12
CA HIS A 47 -4.02 9.99 16.56
C HIS A 47 -3.19 10.35 15.32
N LYS A 48 -2.12 9.60 15.05
CA LYS A 48 -1.19 9.94 13.97
C LYS A 48 -1.44 9.17 12.68
N ILE A 49 -2.34 8.19 12.69
CA ILE A 49 -2.60 7.36 11.52
C ILE A 49 -3.99 7.66 11.00
N ARG A 50 -4.08 7.91 9.70
CA ARG A 50 -5.36 7.94 9.03
C ARG A 50 -5.63 6.54 8.46
N LEU A 51 -6.67 5.89 8.96
CA LEU A 51 -7.11 4.60 8.46
C LEU A 51 -8.21 4.80 7.43
N VAL A 52 -8.01 4.27 6.24
CA VAL A 52 -8.95 4.39 5.13
C VAL A 52 -9.44 3.02 4.72
N ASN A 53 -10.77 2.84 4.74
CA ASN A 53 -11.38 1.68 4.11
C ASN A 53 -11.65 2.03 2.64
N ILE A 54 -10.89 1.40 1.74
CA ILE A 54 -10.90 1.75 0.32
C ILE A 54 -12.26 1.48 -0.33
N GLU A 55 -13.04 0.55 0.21
CA GLU A 55 -14.37 0.24 -0.30
C GLU A 55 -15.35 1.40 -0.13
N ASP A 56 -15.16 2.23 0.88
CA ASP A 56 -16.03 3.39 1.12
C ASP A 56 -15.94 4.41 -0.03
N PHE A 57 -14.85 4.39 -0.77
CA PHE A 57 -14.61 5.32 -1.87
C PHE A 57 -14.79 4.67 -3.24
N LYS A 58 -15.20 3.40 -3.27
CA LYS A 58 -15.49 2.65 -4.50
C LYS A 58 -14.33 2.63 -5.49
N ILE A 59 -13.12 2.51 -4.96
CA ILE A 59 -11.91 2.42 -5.75
C ILE A 59 -11.60 0.94 -5.97
N ASP A 60 -11.70 0.49 -7.23
CA ASP A 60 -11.62 -0.92 -7.57
C ASP A 60 -10.91 -1.18 -8.91
N SER A 61 -10.13 -0.24 -9.40
CA SER A 61 -9.38 -0.39 -10.64
C SER A 61 -7.97 0.16 -10.50
N TYR A 62 -7.10 -0.22 -11.45
CA TYR A 62 -5.72 0.24 -11.47
C TYR A 62 -5.62 1.77 -11.57
N ASP A 63 -6.38 2.35 -12.50
CA ASP A 63 -6.35 3.80 -12.71
C ASP A 63 -6.98 4.57 -11.56
N ALA A 64 -8.08 4.07 -10.99
CA ALA A 64 -8.72 4.72 -9.85
C ALA A 64 -7.79 4.70 -8.63
N PHE A 65 -7.12 3.58 -8.38
CA PHE A 65 -6.19 3.47 -7.26
C PHE A 65 -4.99 4.40 -7.46
N TYR A 66 -4.42 4.43 -8.66
CA TYR A 66 -3.34 5.37 -8.96
C TYR A 66 -3.77 6.82 -8.69
N GLY A 67 -4.93 7.21 -9.17
CA GLY A 67 -5.46 8.57 -8.95
C GLY A 67 -5.66 8.89 -7.48
N PHE A 68 -6.11 7.91 -6.70
CA PHE A 68 -6.28 8.07 -5.26
C PHE A 68 -4.95 8.34 -4.57
N ILE A 69 -3.93 7.55 -4.88
CA ILE A 69 -2.58 7.75 -4.33
C ILE A 69 -2.01 9.10 -4.77
N ALA A 70 -2.15 9.43 -6.05
CA ALA A 70 -1.66 10.70 -6.59
C ALA A 70 -2.32 11.89 -5.89
N GLY A 71 -3.64 11.80 -5.66
CA GLY A 71 -4.38 12.83 -4.95
C GLY A 71 -3.92 13.00 -3.50
N MET A 72 -3.67 11.91 -2.80
CA MET A 72 -3.15 11.94 -1.44
C MET A 72 -1.79 12.64 -1.38
N LEU A 73 -0.88 12.24 -2.26
CA LEU A 73 0.46 12.82 -2.31
C LEU A 73 0.44 14.30 -2.72
N ALA A 74 -0.46 14.66 -3.63
CA ALA A 74 -0.58 16.04 -4.08
C ALA A 74 -1.17 16.96 -3.00
N SER A 75 -2.04 16.43 -2.14
CA SER A 75 -2.74 17.23 -1.13
C SER A 75 -2.01 17.33 0.20
N ASP A 76 -1.00 16.51 0.45
CA ASP A 76 -0.34 16.44 1.75
C ASP A 76 1.17 16.27 1.61
N TYR A 77 1.90 17.38 1.72
CA TYR A 77 3.37 17.37 1.69
C TYR A 77 3.99 16.65 2.89
N ASP A 78 3.23 16.52 3.98
CA ASP A 78 3.72 15.92 5.21
C ASP A 78 3.47 14.40 5.25
N CYS A 79 2.90 13.82 4.21
CA CYS A 79 2.68 12.38 4.14
C CYS A 79 4.02 11.66 3.93
N THR A 80 4.43 10.86 4.90
CA THR A 80 5.71 10.13 4.86
C THR A 80 5.56 8.67 4.51
N ASP A 81 4.45 8.05 4.90
CA ASP A 81 4.23 6.62 4.75
C ASP A 81 2.78 6.32 4.40
N ILE A 82 2.60 5.45 3.42
CA ILE A 82 1.29 4.90 3.06
C ILE A 82 1.43 3.38 3.07
N PHE A 83 0.53 2.71 3.80
CA PHE A 83 0.49 1.26 3.89
C PHE A 83 -0.79 0.75 3.24
N VAL A 84 -0.69 -0.28 2.41
CA VAL A 84 -1.83 -0.82 1.66
C VAL A 84 -1.90 -2.32 1.86
N ASP A 85 -2.99 -2.81 2.45
CA ASP A 85 -3.19 -4.23 2.67
C ASP A 85 -4.04 -4.83 1.55
N GLY A 86 -3.48 -5.82 0.85
CA GLY A 86 -4.22 -6.59 -0.13
C GLY A 86 -4.42 -5.91 -1.47
N ILE A 87 -3.36 -5.42 -2.09
CA ILE A 87 -3.47 -4.67 -3.37
C ILE A 87 -4.20 -5.45 -4.46
N LEU A 88 -3.99 -6.78 -4.57
CA LEU A 88 -4.66 -7.58 -5.60
C LEU A 88 -6.17 -7.67 -5.38
N ARG A 89 -6.63 -7.58 -4.14
CA ARG A 89 -8.06 -7.54 -3.84
C ARG A 89 -8.68 -6.19 -4.17
N ILE A 90 -7.87 -5.14 -4.20
CA ILE A 90 -8.35 -3.78 -4.51
C ILE A 90 -8.46 -3.59 -6.01
N VAL A 91 -7.39 -3.86 -6.75
CA VAL A 91 -7.29 -3.48 -8.17
C VAL A 91 -7.46 -4.63 -9.14
N GLY A 92 -7.21 -5.87 -8.71
CA GLY A 92 -7.30 -7.04 -9.57
C GLY A 92 -5.97 -7.79 -9.66
N ARG A 93 -5.98 -8.91 -10.40
CA ARG A 93 -4.89 -9.90 -10.40
C ARG A 93 -4.11 -9.98 -11.71
N ASP A 94 -4.27 -9.02 -12.59
CA ASP A 94 -3.43 -8.95 -13.80
C ASP A 94 -2.07 -8.37 -13.40
N TYR A 95 -1.08 -9.24 -13.24
CA TYR A 95 0.24 -8.85 -12.74
C TYR A 95 0.95 -7.83 -13.62
N ASP A 96 0.73 -7.87 -14.93
CA ASP A 96 1.34 -6.87 -15.81
C ASP A 96 0.73 -5.49 -15.60
N CYS A 97 -0.58 -5.44 -15.39
CA CYS A 97 -1.26 -4.17 -15.06
C CYS A 97 -0.82 -3.65 -13.69
N VAL A 98 -0.67 -4.55 -12.71
CA VAL A 98 -0.18 -4.18 -11.37
C VAL A 98 1.24 -3.62 -11.48
N ALA A 99 2.10 -4.26 -12.26
CA ALA A 99 3.48 -3.80 -12.44
C ALA A 99 3.53 -2.39 -13.05
N LYS A 100 2.72 -2.14 -14.07
CA LYS A 100 2.62 -0.82 -14.70
C LYS A 100 2.12 0.24 -13.72
N MET A 101 1.13 -0.13 -12.91
CA MET A 101 0.61 0.77 -11.87
C MET A 101 1.72 1.12 -10.86
N PHE A 102 2.49 0.15 -10.42
CA PHE A 102 3.60 0.40 -9.50
C PHE A 102 4.67 1.32 -10.11
N GLU A 103 4.98 1.15 -11.39
CA GLU A 103 5.92 2.05 -12.07
C GLU A 103 5.41 3.50 -12.06
N LYS A 104 4.14 3.70 -12.36
CA LYS A 104 3.52 5.02 -12.34
C LYS A 104 3.53 5.63 -10.94
N ILE A 105 3.18 4.84 -9.92
CA ILE A 105 3.19 5.30 -8.53
C ILE A 105 4.62 5.62 -8.09
N SER A 106 5.57 4.75 -8.41
CA SER A 106 6.98 4.96 -8.05
C SER A 106 7.52 6.29 -8.57
N ALA A 107 7.04 6.74 -9.72
CA ALA A 107 7.48 7.99 -10.32
C ALA A 107 6.98 9.23 -9.56
N ILE A 108 5.95 9.09 -8.71
CA ILE A 108 5.33 10.23 -8.02
C ILE A 108 5.47 10.20 -6.50
N THR A 109 6.12 9.19 -5.92
CA THR A 109 6.20 9.06 -4.46
C THR A 109 7.04 10.17 -3.80
N GLY A 110 7.99 10.75 -4.52
CA GLY A 110 8.90 11.71 -3.89
C GLY A 110 9.62 11.09 -2.69
N ASN A 111 9.51 11.73 -1.54
CA ASN A 111 10.11 11.26 -0.30
C ASN A 111 9.23 10.28 0.48
N ALA A 112 7.99 10.05 0.04
CA ALA A 112 7.09 9.13 0.71
C ALA A 112 7.46 7.68 0.40
N CYS A 113 7.19 6.79 1.37
CA CYS A 113 7.34 5.36 1.21
C CYS A 113 5.96 4.71 1.21
N ILE A 114 5.67 3.91 0.19
CA ILE A 114 4.40 3.18 0.10
C ILE A 114 4.69 1.69 0.17
N THR A 115 4.12 1.03 1.16
CA THR A 115 4.31 -0.40 1.40
C THR A 115 3.01 -1.15 1.12
N PHE A 116 3.09 -2.18 0.29
CA PHE A 116 1.95 -3.00 -0.11
C PHE A 116 2.12 -4.43 0.36
N THR A 117 1.05 -5.07 0.82
CA THR A 117 1.03 -6.54 0.85
C THR A 117 0.49 -7.04 -0.49
N ILE A 118 1.07 -8.12 -1.00
CA ILE A 118 0.64 -8.73 -2.25
C ILE A 118 0.56 -10.24 -2.08
N SER A 119 -0.64 -10.80 -2.29
CA SER A 119 -0.91 -12.24 -2.09
C SER A 119 -0.47 -13.05 -3.32
N ALA A 120 0.84 -13.11 -3.53
CA ALA A 120 1.46 -13.88 -4.60
C ALA A 120 2.88 -14.25 -4.21
N ASP A 121 3.38 -15.37 -4.70
CA ASP A 121 4.77 -15.75 -4.48
C ASP A 121 5.72 -14.85 -5.27
N LYS A 122 6.89 -14.60 -4.69
CA LYS A 122 7.94 -13.82 -5.36
C LYS A 122 8.24 -14.31 -6.76
N GLU A 123 8.28 -15.65 -6.92
CA GLU A 123 8.65 -16.30 -8.18
C GLU A 123 7.62 -16.10 -9.29
N THR A 124 6.34 -15.87 -8.92
CA THR A 124 5.28 -15.69 -9.90
C THR A 124 5.08 -14.24 -10.33
N LEU A 125 5.69 -13.32 -9.61
CA LEU A 125 5.55 -11.89 -9.92
C LEU A 125 6.47 -11.48 -11.06
N PRO A 126 6.09 -10.49 -11.88
CA PRO A 126 6.94 -9.96 -12.95
C PRO A 126 8.31 -9.53 -12.42
N GLU A 127 9.32 -9.70 -13.27
CA GLU A 127 10.70 -9.35 -12.91
C GLU A 127 10.83 -7.89 -12.45
N SER A 128 10.07 -6.99 -13.06
CA SER A 128 10.10 -5.57 -12.73
C SER A 128 9.66 -5.27 -11.29
N MET A 129 8.88 -6.16 -10.66
CA MET A 129 8.45 -5.99 -9.27
C MET A 129 9.50 -6.43 -8.26
N LYS A 130 10.50 -7.19 -8.68
CA LYS A 130 11.50 -7.74 -7.75
C LYS A 130 12.37 -6.66 -7.10
N ALA A 131 12.48 -5.52 -7.72
CA ALA A 131 13.20 -4.38 -7.14
C ALA A 131 12.52 -3.81 -5.88
N TYR A 132 11.26 -4.16 -5.63
CA TYR A 132 10.50 -3.63 -4.50
C TYR A 132 10.51 -4.54 -3.26
N PHE A 133 11.08 -5.70 -3.36
CA PHE A 133 11.16 -6.66 -2.24
C PHE A 133 12.20 -6.27 -1.20
#